data_4d78f90070b52bfe404baf8d4af26ad3
#
_entry.id   4d78f90070b52bfe404baf8d4af26ad3
#
_cell.length_a   1.000
_cell.length_b   1.000
_cell.length_c   1.000
_cell.angle_alpha   90.00
_cell.angle_beta   90.00
_cell.angle_gamma   90.00
#
_symmetry.space_group_name_H-M   'P 1'
#
loop_
_entity.id
_entity.type
_entity.pdbx_description
1 polymer ?
#
loop_
_entity_poly.entity_id
_entity_poly.type
_entity_poly.pdbx_seq_one_letter_code
_entity_poly.pdbx_strand_id
1 'polypeptide(L)'
;MDYFKSLTALLQIEKEENRRSYQQLTEKMPVTERRANGMTWYPVAIKDTEIGSGDYLTVEVERTTHHDIIHQLRFGMSAALFSNHDSKNDRVEGTVTHISANKLKISLRTDELPEWSRNGKLGIDAVFDQNSYDEMEYALKIAPVVAERKDEGTLIKILTGAKKPTSQNLSFPFVNNNLNAAQNAAVTKILEANELAIVHGPPGTGKTTTLVQAIKTLMRQDNKKILVVAPSNAAVDLLSEKLSDEGISVVRVGNPARVSERMMALTLDSKMSAHASIKEIKRLKKQAREFRDMAHKYKRSFGHAEKEQRKALFNEARNINKEVERLEQYIIDDVISKANVITATLVGANHYTVRQLRYHTVVIDEAGQALEPACWIPILKAQKVVMAGDHCQLPPTIKSDEAARRGLNITLMERCVELHPEAVVLLEEQYRMHETIMGFSSKKFYGDRLIAHPSVARHLLFPNDQPLAFIDTAGCGFEEKLEGTSISNREEASFLLKHLAELLNRFASFDDKNRFPSIGVISPYKHQVEVLKELLLSSPELLQLRSAITVNTIDSFQGQERDVVYISMTRSNSENIIGFLSDVRRMNVAMTRARKKLVVVGDSATLSQLNFYTDFITYAQAKDAYQSAWEFMD
;
A
#
# COMPACT_ATOMS: atom_id res chain seq x y z
N MET A 1 -2.22 11.36 28.87
CA MET A 1 -3.59 10.80 28.67
C MET A 1 -4.36 11.51 27.55
N ASP A 2 -4.22 12.81 27.38
CA ASP A 2 -4.96 13.54 26.34
C ASP A 2 -4.57 13.20 24.91
N TYR A 3 -3.30 12.84 24.67
CA TYR A 3 -2.81 12.46 23.35
C TYR A 3 -3.58 11.29 22.71
N PHE A 4 -3.64 10.15 23.39
CA PHE A 4 -4.33 8.97 22.87
C PHE A 4 -5.86 9.15 22.81
N LYS A 5 -6.44 9.96 23.71
CA LYS A 5 -7.87 10.31 23.64
C LYS A 5 -8.19 11.15 22.41
N SER A 6 -7.34 12.15 22.12
CA SER A 6 -7.48 12.99 20.93
C SER A 6 -7.35 12.14 19.66
N LEU A 7 -6.34 11.28 19.59
CA LEU A 7 -6.12 10.40 18.45
C LEU A 7 -7.27 9.39 18.24
N THR A 8 -7.83 8.87 19.34
CA THR A 8 -9.02 8.00 19.30
C THR A 8 -10.24 8.75 18.75
N ALA A 9 -10.46 10.00 19.18
CA ALA A 9 -11.56 10.82 18.68
C ALA A 9 -11.42 11.09 17.16
N LEU A 10 -10.21 11.37 16.69
CA LEU A 10 -9.93 11.56 15.26
C LEU A 10 -10.16 10.26 14.45
N LEU A 11 -9.74 9.11 14.99
CA LEU A 11 -9.97 7.81 14.38
C LEU A 11 -11.47 7.49 14.28
N GLN A 12 -12.28 7.87 15.27
CA GLN A 12 -13.73 7.67 15.24
C GLN A 12 -14.39 8.51 14.13
N ILE A 13 -13.96 9.78 13.96
CA ILE A 13 -14.45 10.62 12.87
C ILE A 13 -14.13 9.99 11.51
N GLU A 14 -12.90 9.51 11.32
CA GLU A 14 -12.48 8.83 10.10
C GLU A 14 -13.27 7.54 9.85
N LYS A 15 -13.44 6.71 10.89
CA LYS A 15 -14.21 5.46 10.85
C LYS A 15 -15.65 5.70 10.41
N GLU A 16 -16.30 6.70 10.98
CA GLU A 16 -17.70 7.02 10.68
C GLU A 16 -17.87 7.55 9.25
N GLU A 17 -16.96 8.44 8.78
CA GLU A 17 -16.99 8.95 7.41
C GLU A 17 -16.71 7.83 6.39
N ASN A 18 -15.72 6.97 6.66
CA ASN A 18 -15.43 5.84 5.81
C ASN A 18 -16.60 4.84 5.76
N ARG A 19 -17.24 4.58 6.90
CA ARG A 19 -18.45 3.75 6.99
C ARG A 19 -19.61 4.36 6.22
N ARG A 20 -19.84 5.68 6.35
CA ARG A 20 -20.89 6.40 5.64
C ARG A 20 -20.68 6.36 4.12
N SER A 21 -19.44 6.64 3.67
CA SER A 21 -19.06 6.55 2.26
C SER A 21 -19.29 5.14 1.72
N TYR A 22 -18.93 4.14 2.52
CA TYR A 22 -19.11 2.74 2.17
C TYR A 22 -20.60 2.37 2.05
N GLN A 23 -21.42 2.77 3.03
CA GLN A 23 -22.88 2.54 3.01
C GLN A 23 -23.57 3.20 1.81
N GLN A 24 -23.13 4.39 1.44
CA GLN A 24 -23.64 5.04 0.22
C GLN A 24 -23.36 4.23 -1.03
N LEU A 25 -22.14 3.70 -1.16
CA LEU A 25 -21.69 2.96 -2.34
C LEU A 25 -22.20 1.52 -2.41
N THR A 26 -22.57 0.90 -1.29
CA THR A 26 -22.93 -0.53 -1.25
C THR A 26 -24.35 -0.81 -0.87
N GLU A 27 -24.92 -0.10 0.12
CA GLU A 27 -26.27 -0.41 0.65
C GLU A 27 -27.37 0.38 -0.05
N LYS A 28 -27.08 1.62 -0.48
CA LYS A 28 -28.07 2.53 -1.08
C LYS A 28 -28.13 2.46 -2.60
N MET A 29 -27.09 1.94 -3.25
CA MET A 29 -27.04 1.84 -4.71
C MET A 29 -27.62 0.51 -5.22
N PRO A 30 -28.32 0.51 -6.36
CA PRO A 30 -28.70 -0.71 -7.06
C PRO A 30 -27.50 -1.58 -7.39
N VAL A 31 -27.69 -2.90 -7.47
CA VAL A 31 -26.61 -3.87 -7.80
C VAL A 31 -25.90 -3.51 -9.11
N THR A 32 -26.62 -2.97 -10.10
CA THR A 32 -26.07 -2.54 -11.38
C THR A 32 -25.07 -1.40 -11.25
N GLU A 33 -25.36 -0.42 -10.42
CA GLU A 33 -24.47 0.72 -10.15
C GLU A 33 -23.29 0.30 -9.27
N ARG A 34 -23.52 -0.52 -8.23
CA ARG A 34 -22.44 -1.10 -7.41
C ARG A 34 -21.45 -1.87 -8.25
N ARG A 35 -21.95 -2.64 -9.23
CA ARG A 35 -21.13 -3.36 -10.19
C ARG A 35 -20.35 -2.39 -11.09
N ALA A 36 -20.98 -1.37 -11.64
CA ALA A 36 -20.32 -0.36 -12.47
C ALA A 36 -19.19 0.36 -11.72
N ASN A 37 -19.39 0.62 -10.42
CA ASN A 37 -18.37 1.20 -9.53
C ASN A 37 -17.31 0.19 -9.06
N GLY A 38 -17.41 -1.08 -9.50
CA GLY A 38 -16.45 -2.13 -9.14
C GLY A 38 -16.52 -2.64 -7.71
N MET A 39 -17.54 -2.25 -6.94
CA MET A 39 -17.73 -2.68 -5.54
C MET A 39 -18.36 -4.07 -5.43
N THR A 40 -18.94 -4.57 -6.51
CA THR A 40 -19.71 -5.81 -6.55
C THR A 40 -19.37 -6.65 -7.76
N TRP A 41 -19.16 -7.94 -7.56
CA TRP A 41 -19.22 -8.95 -8.63
C TRP A 41 -20.63 -9.51 -8.71
N TYR A 42 -21.31 -9.30 -9.83
CA TYR A 42 -22.68 -9.76 -10.02
C TYR A 42 -23.04 -9.86 -11.53
N PRO A 43 -23.63 -10.95 -11.97
CA PRO A 43 -23.83 -12.20 -11.26
C PRO A 43 -22.56 -13.07 -11.21
N VAL A 44 -22.49 -13.93 -10.18
CA VAL A 44 -21.43 -14.94 -10.04
C VAL A 44 -22.03 -16.35 -9.93
N ALA A 45 -21.24 -17.36 -10.34
CA ALA A 45 -21.57 -18.75 -10.16
C ALA A 45 -20.56 -19.41 -9.21
N ILE A 46 -21.04 -20.23 -8.26
CA ILE A 46 -20.18 -21.07 -7.43
C ILE A 46 -19.61 -22.18 -8.30
N LYS A 47 -18.28 -22.34 -8.28
CA LYS A 47 -17.56 -23.39 -9.02
C LYS A 47 -17.10 -24.51 -8.14
N ASP A 48 -16.64 -24.18 -6.93
CA ASP A 48 -16.12 -25.16 -5.98
C ASP A 48 -16.33 -24.68 -4.55
N THR A 49 -16.32 -25.63 -3.61
CA THR A 49 -16.38 -25.37 -2.19
C THR A 49 -15.41 -26.26 -1.44
N GLU A 50 -14.57 -25.68 -0.61
CA GLU A 50 -13.62 -26.40 0.24
C GLU A 50 -13.69 -25.87 1.68
N ILE A 51 -13.43 -26.74 2.66
CA ILE A 51 -13.30 -26.31 4.06
C ILE A 51 -11.86 -25.85 4.25
N GLY A 52 -11.69 -24.56 4.47
CA GLY A 52 -10.40 -23.93 4.76
C GLY A 52 -9.95 -24.11 6.21
N SER A 53 -8.84 -23.47 6.55
CA SER A 53 -8.33 -23.41 7.92
C SER A 53 -9.34 -22.74 8.87
N GLY A 54 -9.53 -23.28 10.05
CA GLY A 54 -10.46 -22.73 11.06
C GLY A 54 -11.93 -23.06 10.83
N ASP A 55 -12.25 -24.15 10.10
CA ASP A 55 -13.61 -24.61 9.79
C ASP A 55 -14.46 -23.60 8.98
N TYR A 56 -13.83 -22.61 8.33
CA TYR A 56 -14.52 -21.70 7.44
C TYR A 56 -14.71 -22.32 6.05
N LEU A 57 -15.91 -22.15 5.50
CA LEU A 57 -16.20 -22.57 4.13
C LEU A 57 -15.55 -21.62 3.14
N THR A 58 -14.63 -22.11 2.34
CA THR A 58 -14.07 -21.38 1.20
C THR A 58 -14.85 -21.71 -0.06
N VAL A 59 -15.40 -20.69 -0.70
CA VAL A 59 -16.20 -20.79 -1.92
C VAL A 59 -15.44 -20.16 -3.08
N GLU A 60 -15.22 -20.93 -4.15
CA GLU A 60 -14.72 -20.39 -5.40
C GLU A 60 -15.90 -19.94 -6.27
N VAL A 61 -15.90 -18.67 -6.65
CA VAL A 61 -16.90 -18.08 -7.53
C VAL A 61 -16.27 -17.55 -8.80
N GLU A 62 -17.04 -17.56 -9.89
CA GLU A 62 -16.64 -17.02 -11.20
C GLU A 62 -17.69 -16.01 -11.68
N ARG A 63 -17.24 -14.88 -12.24
CA ARG A 63 -18.12 -13.92 -12.93
C ARG A 63 -18.69 -14.57 -14.17
N THR A 64 -20.00 -14.55 -14.31
CA THR A 64 -20.68 -15.14 -15.48
C THR A 64 -20.86 -14.15 -16.63
N THR A 65 -20.75 -12.86 -16.35
CA THR A 65 -20.89 -11.75 -17.32
C THR A 65 -20.05 -10.55 -16.86
N HIS A 66 -19.90 -9.53 -17.71
CA HIS A 66 -19.25 -8.25 -17.38
C HIS A 66 -17.77 -8.41 -16.95
N HIS A 67 -17.05 -9.21 -17.72
CA HIS A 67 -15.63 -9.52 -17.47
C HIS A 67 -14.72 -8.30 -17.59
N ASP A 68 -15.12 -7.29 -18.37
CA ASP A 68 -14.33 -6.10 -18.68
C ASP A 68 -14.43 -5.01 -17.61
N ILE A 69 -15.38 -5.12 -16.67
CA ILE A 69 -15.53 -4.10 -15.61
C ILE A 69 -14.39 -4.22 -14.61
N ILE A 70 -13.66 -3.12 -14.43
CA ILE A 70 -12.64 -2.97 -13.41
C ILE A 70 -13.30 -3.03 -12.03
N HIS A 71 -12.73 -3.82 -11.11
CA HIS A 71 -13.29 -4.00 -9.78
C HIS A 71 -12.33 -3.56 -8.67
N GLN A 72 -12.89 -3.27 -7.51
CA GLN A 72 -12.14 -2.85 -6.32
C GLN A 72 -11.89 -4.00 -5.34
N LEU A 73 -12.52 -5.17 -5.54
CA LEU A 73 -12.26 -6.36 -4.73
C LEU A 73 -10.79 -6.75 -4.82
N ARG A 74 -10.19 -6.98 -3.66
CA ARG A 74 -8.77 -7.32 -3.53
C ARG A 74 -8.63 -8.49 -2.58
N PHE A 75 -7.55 -9.19 -2.72
CA PHE A 75 -7.13 -10.23 -1.81
C PHE A 75 -7.02 -9.68 -0.36
N GLY A 76 -7.47 -10.45 0.63
CA GLY A 76 -7.47 -10.04 2.03
C GLY A 76 -8.57 -9.06 2.43
N MET A 77 -9.38 -8.60 1.49
CA MET A 77 -10.48 -7.67 1.75
C MET A 77 -11.68 -8.40 2.34
N SER A 78 -12.37 -7.76 3.29
CA SER A 78 -13.67 -8.22 3.75
C SER A 78 -14.69 -8.13 2.62
N ALA A 79 -15.43 -9.20 2.39
CA ALA A 79 -16.46 -9.29 1.36
C ALA A 79 -17.65 -10.11 1.86
N ALA A 80 -18.78 -10.02 1.17
CA ALA A 80 -19.95 -10.82 1.50
C ALA A 80 -20.51 -11.51 0.26
N LEU A 81 -20.76 -12.80 0.36
CA LEU A 81 -21.60 -13.53 -0.58
C LEU A 81 -23.07 -13.18 -0.30
N PHE A 82 -23.83 -12.82 -1.31
CA PHE A 82 -25.24 -12.50 -1.19
C PHE A 82 -26.08 -13.12 -2.32
N SER A 83 -27.39 -13.26 -2.09
CA SER A 83 -28.38 -13.56 -3.12
C SER A 83 -29.24 -12.33 -3.42
N ASN A 84 -29.58 -12.10 -4.69
CA ASN A 84 -30.49 -11.01 -5.07
C ASN A 84 -31.97 -11.29 -4.74
N HIS A 85 -32.29 -12.49 -4.25
CA HIS A 85 -33.64 -12.81 -3.78
C HIS A 85 -34.03 -11.93 -2.57
N ASP A 86 -33.13 -11.87 -1.56
CA ASP A 86 -33.18 -10.89 -0.48
C ASP A 86 -31.76 -10.41 -0.13
N SER A 87 -31.28 -9.40 -0.85
CA SER A 87 -29.88 -8.95 -0.75
C SER A 87 -29.50 -8.36 0.61
N LYS A 88 -30.46 -8.12 1.51
CA LYS A 88 -30.21 -7.63 2.87
C LYS A 88 -30.05 -8.77 3.87
N ASN A 89 -30.88 -9.80 3.77
CA ASN A 89 -30.91 -10.93 4.72
C ASN A 89 -30.15 -12.15 4.19
N ASP A 90 -30.22 -12.41 2.88
CA ASP A 90 -29.49 -13.50 2.21
C ASP A 90 -28.03 -13.10 1.96
N ARG A 91 -27.27 -12.98 3.05
CA ARG A 91 -25.89 -12.46 3.02
C ARG A 91 -25.02 -13.14 4.08
N VAL A 92 -23.80 -13.55 3.71
CA VAL A 92 -22.77 -14.07 4.63
C VAL A 92 -21.46 -13.38 4.36
N GLU A 93 -20.86 -12.83 5.40
CA GLU A 93 -19.56 -12.18 5.35
C GLU A 93 -18.42 -13.17 5.34
N GLY A 94 -17.32 -12.75 4.76
CA GLY A 94 -16.08 -13.52 4.67
C GLY A 94 -14.91 -12.65 4.26
N THR A 95 -13.82 -13.32 3.91
CA THR A 95 -12.60 -12.67 3.45
C THR A 95 -12.20 -13.22 2.08
N VAL A 96 -11.83 -12.36 1.15
CA VAL A 96 -11.32 -12.75 -0.16
C VAL A 96 -9.95 -13.39 0.02
N THR A 97 -9.83 -14.69 -0.31
CA THR A 97 -8.61 -15.48 -0.13
C THR A 97 -7.84 -15.73 -1.43
N HIS A 98 -8.45 -15.48 -2.57
CA HIS A 98 -7.80 -15.52 -3.88
C HIS A 98 -8.60 -14.69 -4.88
N ILE A 99 -7.91 -14.06 -5.82
CA ILE A 99 -8.54 -13.36 -6.93
C ILE A 99 -7.66 -13.47 -8.17
N SER A 100 -8.24 -13.84 -9.29
CA SER A 100 -7.55 -13.99 -10.56
C SER A 100 -8.54 -13.77 -11.70
N ALA A 101 -8.30 -12.76 -12.53
CA ALA A 101 -9.16 -12.40 -13.65
C ALA A 101 -10.67 -12.41 -13.29
N ASN A 102 -11.39 -13.48 -13.61
CA ASN A 102 -12.83 -13.63 -13.38
C ASN A 102 -13.18 -14.61 -12.26
N LYS A 103 -12.19 -15.14 -11.54
CA LYS A 103 -12.36 -16.08 -10.43
C LYS A 103 -11.94 -15.46 -9.11
N LEU A 104 -12.72 -15.76 -8.07
CA LEU A 104 -12.47 -15.27 -6.71
C LEU A 104 -12.78 -16.42 -5.73
N LYS A 105 -11.90 -16.60 -4.73
CA LYS A 105 -12.20 -17.43 -3.57
C LYS A 105 -12.50 -16.53 -2.38
N ILE A 106 -13.58 -16.85 -1.67
CA ILE A 106 -13.98 -16.18 -0.43
C ILE A 106 -14.11 -17.21 0.68
N SER A 107 -13.44 -16.97 1.81
CA SER A 107 -13.61 -17.76 3.01
C SER A 107 -14.75 -17.15 3.83
N LEU A 108 -15.87 -17.83 3.89
CA LEU A 108 -17.10 -17.37 4.55
C LEU A 108 -17.08 -17.71 6.04
N ARG A 109 -17.68 -16.86 6.87
CA ARG A 109 -17.83 -17.09 8.32
C ARG A 109 -18.97 -18.08 8.62
N THR A 110 -18.96 -19.21 7.94
CA THR A 110 -19.89 -20.34 8.11
C THR A 110 -19.18 -21.62 7.74
N ASP A 111 -19.66 -22.73 8.21
CA ASP A 111 -19.17 -24.08 7.91
C ASP A 111 -19.93 -24.76 6.76
N GLU A 112 -21.11 -24.25 6.39
CA GLU A 112 -21.94 -24.78 5.32
C GLU A 112 -22.45 -23.65 4.40
N LEU A 113 -22.75 -24.00 3.13
CA LEU A 113 -23.45 -23.09 2.22
C LEU A 113 -24.88 -22.84 2.71
N PRO A 114 -25.26 -21.56 2.91
CA PRO A 114 -26.63 -21.23 3.29
C PRO A 114 -27.64 -21.73 2.25
N GLU A 115 -28.84 -22.14 2.70
CA GLU A 115 -29.89 -22.65 1.81
C GLU A 115 -30.28 -21.65 0.71
N TRP A 116 -30.28 -20.36 1.01
CA TRP A 116 -30.57 -19.30 0.05
C TRP A 116 -29.54 -19.21 -1.08
N SER A 117 -28.33 -19.79 -0.95
CA SER A 117 -27.32 -19.81 -2.01
C SER A 117 -27.78 -20.54 -3.28
N ARG A 118 -28.85 -21.33 -3.18
CA ARG A 118 -29.52 -22.01 -4.31
C ARG A 118 -30.64 -21.18 -4.93
N ASN A 119 -31.00 -20.06 -4.31
CA ASN A 119 -32.12 -19.21 -4.72
C ASN A 119 -31.61 -17.88 -5.28
N GLY A 120 -32.10 -17.48 -6.46
CA GLY A 120 -31.73 -16.23 -7.08
C GLY A 120 -30.35 -16.23 -7.73
N LYS A 121 -29.87 -15.03 -8.07
CA LYS A 121 -28.52 -14.81 -8.63
C LYS A 121 -27.61 -14.36 -7.50
N LEU A 122 -26.45 -14.99 -7.43
CA LEU A 122 -25.44 -14.69 -6.41
C LEU A 122 -24.54 -13.51 -6.82
N GLY A 123 -24.01 -12.85 -5.84
CA GLY A 123 -23.01 -11.79 -6.01
C GLY A 123 -22.03 -11.74 -4.83
N ILE A 124 -20.93 -11.04 -5.03
CA ILE A 124 -19.94 -10.73 -4.01
C ILE A 124 -19.87 -9.21 -3.86
N ASP A 125 -20.20 -8.70 -2.68
CA ASP A 125 -20.02 -7.31 -2.30
C ASP A 125 -18.72 -7.12 -1.52
N ALA A 126 -18.02 -6.02 -1.77
CA ALA A 126 -17.01 -5.52 -0.85
C ALA A 126 -17.68 -5.19 0.51
N VAL A 127 -16.99 -5.35 1.64
CA VAL A 127 -17.52 -5.02 2.99
C VAL A 127 -16.57 -4.06 3.69
N PHE A 128 -17.12 -3.17 4.50
CA PHE A 128 -16.36 -2.22 5.31
C PHE A 128 -15.37 -2.97 6.23
N ASP A 129 -14.11 -2.52 6.25
CA ASP A 129 -13.06 -3.15 7.05
C ASP A 129 -13.13 -2.70 8.52
N GLN A 130 -14.16 -3.19 9.22
CA GLN A 130 -14.37 -2.95 10.65
C GLN A 130 -13.19 -3.43 11.49
N ASN A 131 -12.60 -4.58 11.12
CA ASN A 131 -11.54 -5.21 11.90
C ASN A 131 -10.29 -4.33 12.03
N SER A 132 -9.88 -3.65 10.95
CA SER A 132 -8.73 -2.75 11.02
C SER A 132 -8.96 -1.58 11.99
N TYR A 133 -10.16 -1.03 12.02
CA TYR A 133 -10.50 0.02 12.98
C TYR A 133 -10.55 -0.49 14.42
N ASP A 134 -11.12 -1.66 14.65
CA ASP A 134 -11.19 -2.26 15.99
C ASP A 134 -9.79 -2.56 16.55
N GLU A 135 -8.86 -3.02 15.71
CA GLU A 135 -7.46 -3.24 16.10
C GLU A 135 -6.73 -1.93 16.43
N MET A 136 -6.94 -0.88 15.63
CA MET A 136 -6.40 0.46 15.92
C MET A 136 -6.96 1.04 17.22
N GLU A 137 -8.29 0.98 17.43
CA GLU A 137 -8.95 1.43 18.66
C GLU A 137 -8.43 0.69 19.89
N TYR A 138 -8.28 -0.63 19.76
CA TYR A 138 -7.71 -1.45 20.84
C TYR A 138 -6.28 -1.04 21.18
N ALA A 139 -5.43 -0.81 20.17
CA ALA A 139 -4.06 -0.37 20.37
C ALA A 139 -4.01 0.99 21.09
N LEU A 140 -4.82 1.97 20.67
CA LEU A 140 -4.90 3.29 21.30
C LEU A 140 -5.43 3.23 22.75
N LYS A 141 -6.31 2.29 23.05
CA LYS A 141 -6.83 2.05 24.40
C LYS A 141 -5.77 1.46 25.32
N ILE A 142 -4.93 0.55 24.80
CA ILE A 142 -3.91 -0.15 25.59
C ILE A 142 -2.63 0.68 25.75
N ALA A 143 -2.25 1.49 24.76
CA ALA A 143 -1.01 2.28 24.78
C ALA A 143 -0.82 3.12 26.08
N PRO A 144 -1.79 3.91 26.55
CA PRO A 144 -1.63 4.66 27.80
C PRO A 144 -1.46 3.75 29.02
N VAL A 145 -2.09 2.57 29.05
CA VAL A 145 -1.94 1.61 30.15
C VAL A 145 -0.53 1.01 30.16
N VAL A 146 0.02 0.68 28.99
CA VAL A 146 1.40 0.19 28.88
C VAL A 146 2.40 1.30 29.19
N ALA A 147 2.11 2.55 28.83
CA ALA A 147 2.96 3.71 29.14
C ALA A 147 3.24 3.88 30.64
N GLU A 148 2.33 3.47 31.52
CA GLU A 148 2.50 3.53 32.98
C GLU A 148 3.44 2.41 33.52
N ARG A 149 3.71 1.36 32.73
CA ARG A 149 4.61 0.28 33.14
C ARG A 149 6.06 0.74 33.08
N LYS A 150 6.85 0.32 34.07
CA LYS A 150 8.21 0.83 34.28
C LYS A 150 9.13 0.64 33.07
N ASP A 151 9.17 -0.56 32.51
CA ASP A 151 10.11 -0.92 31.43
C ASP A 151 9.44 -0.87 30.05
N GLU A 152 8.27 -1.47 29.90
CA GLU A 152 7.52 -1.53 28.65
C GLU A 152 7.00 -0.16 28.17
N GLY A 153 6.78 0.79 29.11
CA GLY A 153 6.28 2.15 28.82
C GLY A 153 7.31 3.11 28.26
N THR A 154 8.60 2.78 28.32
CA THR A 154 9.68 3.71 27.92
C THR A 154 9.56 4.14 26.46
N LEU A 155 9.36 3.18 25.54
CA LEU A 155 9.22 3.47 24.11
C LEU A 155 8.01 4.40 23.83
N ILE A 156 6.87 4.17 24.49
CA ILE A 156 5.67 5.00 24.32
C ILE A 156 5.91 6.43 24.81
N LYS A 157 6.58 6.60 25.95
CA LYS A 157 6.93 7.92 26.48
C LYS A 157 7.87 8.69 25.55
N ILE A 158 8.79 7.99 24.88
CA ILE A 158 9.67 8.61 23.89
C ILE A 158 8.85 9.05 22.67
N LEU A 159 8.06 8.15 22.08
CA LEU A 159 7.28 8.45 20.87
C LEU A 159 6.22 9.54 21.09
N THR A 160 5.78 9.77 22.33
CA THR A 160 4.86 10.86 22.69
C THR A 160 5.57 12.12 23.21
N GLY A 161 6.90 12.17 23.17
CA GLY A 161 7.70 13.35 23.58
C GLY A 161 7.91 13.53 25.08
N ALA A 162 7.44 12.59 25.92
CA ALA A 162 7.60 12.68 27.38
C ALA A 162 9.02 12.28 27.85
N LYS A 163 9.81 11.62 27.00
CA LYS A 163 11.19 11.22 27.30
C LYS A 163 12.03 11.29 26.01
N LYS A 164 13.34 11.54 26.14
CA LYS A 164 14.25 11.48 24.99
C LYS A 164 14.73 10.05 24.74
N PRO A 165 14.98 9.67 23.45
CA PRO A 165 15.60 8.40 23.13
C PRO A 165 17.05 8.36 23.61
N THR A 166 17.53 7.15 23.84
CA THR A 166 18.91 6.90 24.26
C THR A 166 19.66 6.10 23.18
N SER A 167 20.98 6.20 23.22
CA SER A 167 21.85 5.46 22.33
C SER A 167 23.07 4.91 23.08
N GLN A 168 23.65 3.86 22.54
CA GLN A 168 24.92 3.27 23.00
C GLN A 168 25.97 3.42 21.89
N ASN A 169 27.23 3.56 22.29
CA ASN A 169 28.31 3.55 21.33
C ASN A 169 28.61 2.13 20.87
N LEU A 170 28.81 1.95 19.56
CA LEU A 170 29.30 0.68 19.04
C LEU A 170 30.77 0.51 19.38
N SER A 171 31.16 -0.71 19.72
CA SER A 171 32.57 -1.07 19.97
C SER A 171 33.44 -0.91 18.71
N PHE A 172 32.84 -1.09 17.52
CA PHE A 172 33.48 -0.89 16.21
C PHE A 172 32.50 -0.17 15.28
N PRO A 173 32.99 0.77 14.42
CA PRO A 173 32.15 1.46 13.45
C PRO A 173 31.61 0.43 12.43
N PHE A 174 30.32 0.57 12.08
CA PHE A 174 29.74 -0.20 10.98
C PHE A 174 30.20 0.39 9.66
N VAL A 175 30.80 -0.44 8.81
CA VAL A 175 31.20 -0.06 7.44
C VAL A 175 30.78 -1.17 6.47
N ASN A 176 30.01 -0.79 5.46
CA ASN A 176 29.67 -1.66 4.33
C ASN A 176 30.02 -0.91 3.03
N ASN A 177 30.97 -1.44 2.26
CA ASN A 177 31.45 -0.82 1.02
C ASN A 177 30.39 -0.72 -0.09
N ASN A 178 29.29 -1.47 0.01
CA ASN A 178 28.17 -1.39 -0.93
C ASN A 178 27.17 -0.29 -0.57
N LEU A 179 27.39 0.43 0.53
CA LEU A 179 26.58 1.54 1.01
C LEU A 179 27.37 2.84 0.93
N ASN A 180 26.69 3.94 0.58
CA ASN A 180 27.30 5.27 0.67
C ASN A 180 27.42 5.75 2.13
N ALA A 181 28.06 6.91 2.34
CA ALA A 181 28.33 7.45 3.67
C ALA A 181 27.03 7.65 4.50
N ALA A 182 25.98 8.25 3.89
CA ALA A 182 24.71 8.50 4.59
C ALA A 182 23.98 7.20 4.92
N GLN A 183 24.01 6.21 4.04
CA GLN A 183 23.43 4.88 4.29
C GLN A 183 24.18 4.14 5.42
N ASN A 184 25.53 4.18 5.42
CA ASN A 184 26.32 3.65 6.52
C ASN A 184 26.02 4.35 7.85
N ALA A 185 25.90 5.69 7.85
CA ALA A 185 25.50 6.45 9.03
C ALA A 185 24.11 6.08 9.53
N ALA A 186 23.15 5.83 8.63
CA ALA A 186 21.80 5.39 8.99
C ALA A 186 21.82 3.99 9.64
N VAL A 187 22.57 3.04 9.09
CA VAL A 187 22.74 1.72 9.71
C VAL A 187 23.39 1.86 11.08
N THR A 188 24.46 2.64 11.21
CA THR A 188 25.12 2.90 12.49
C THR A 188 24.12 3.46 13.52
N LYS A 189 23.33 4.49 13.14
CA LYS A 189 22.29 5.07 14.00
C LYS A 189 21.27 4.02 14.45
N ILE A 190 20.84 3.14 13.55
CA ILE A 190 19.91 2.04 13.89
C ILE A 190 20.56 1.08 14.89
N LEU A 191 21.83 0.75 14.75
CA LEU A 191 22.53 -0.16 15.66
C LEU A 191 22.74 0.45 17.05
N GLU A 192 23.10 1.73 17.10
CA GLU A 192 23.34 2.48 18.33
C GLU A 192 22.08 2.81 19.13
N ALA A 193 20.94 3.01 18.44
CA ALA A 193 19.70 3.36 19.10
C ALA A 193 19.22 2.26 20.06
N ASN A 194 18.84 2.63 21.27
CA ASN A 194 18.20 1.71 22.20
C ASN A 194 16.70 1.59 21.92
N GLU A 195 16.00 2.71 21.65
CA GLU A 195 14.54 2.73 21.50
C GLU A 195 14.06 3.25 20.14
N LEU A 196 14.68 4.31 19.59
CA LEU A 196 14.19 5.00 18.39
C LEU A 196 15.32 5.33 17.43
N ALA A 197 15.15 4.94 16.16
CA ALA A 197 15.93 5.44 15.03
C ALA A 197 14.99 5.80 13.87
N ILE A 198 15.29 6.90 13.17
CA ILE A 198 14.49 7.37 12.04
C ILE A 198 15.39 7.55 10.83
N VAL A 199 15.05 6.85 9.75
CA VAL A 199 15.71 6.97 8.45
C VAL A 199 14.80 7.79 7.53
N HIS A 200 15.13 9.07 7.37
CA HIS A 200 14.47 9.91 6.39
C HIS A 200 15.08 9.64 5.03
N GLY A 201 14.34 8.96 4.18
CA GLY A 201 14.80 8.50 2.87
C GLY A 201 14.02 9.14 1.72
N PRO A 202 14.49 10.29 1.19
CA PRO A 202 13.95 10.88 -0.02
C PRO A 202 13.91 9.93 -1.22
N PRO A 203 13.19 10.29 -2.32
CA PRO A 203 13.09 9.45 -3.50
C PRO A 203 14.46 9.08 -4.09
N GLY A 204 14.65 7.80 -4.37
CA GLY A 204 15.87 7.31 -5.04
C GLY A 204 17.12 7.17 -4.16
N THR A 205 17.03 7.39 -2.83
CA THR A 205 18.19 7.35 -1.92
C THR A 205 18.55 5.95 -1.40
N GLY A 206 17.85 4.90 -1.85
CA GLY A 206 18.16 3.52 -1.44
C GLY A 206 17.69 3.14 -0.02
N LYS A 207 16.60 3.75 0.46
CA LYS A 207 15.97 3.46 1.76
C LYS A 207 15.81 1.96 2.03
N THR A 208 15.22 1.21 1.10
CA THR A 208 15.00 -0.24 1.23
C THR A 208 16.30 -1.00 1.37
N THR A 209 17.32 -0.66 0.56
CA THR A 209 18.66 -1.28 0.64
C THR A 209 19.29 -1.03 2.01
N THR A 210 19.21 0.20 2.52
CA THR A 210 19.71 0.58 3.86
C THR A 210 19.02 -0.23 4.95
N LEU A 211 17.68 -0.35 4.92
CA LEU A 211 16.92 -1.12 5.90
C LEU A 211 17.28 -2.61 5.89
N VAL A 212 17.41 -3.20 4.70
CA VAL A 212 17.78 -4.63 4.54
C VAL A 212 19.14 -4.88 5.17
N GLN A 213 20.14 -4.03 4.94
CA GLN A 213 21.46 -4.18 5.54
C GLN A 213 21.44 -3.93 7.06
N ALA A 214 20.63 -2.98 7.55
CA ALA A 214 20.44 -2.76 8.98
C ALA A 214 19.81 -3.98 9.68
N ILE A 215 18.75 -4.55 9.11
CA ILE A 215 18.08 -5.75 9.63
C ILE A 215 19.04 -6.93 9.65
N LYS A 216 19.79 -7.16 8.56
CA LYS A 216 20.81 -8.22 8.46
C LYS A 216 21.87 -8.09 9.56
N THR A 217 22.29 -6.86 9.85
CA THR A 217 23.31 -6.60 10.87
C THR A 217 22.76 -6.76 12.29
N LEU A 218 21.55 -6.25 12.56
CA LEU A 218 20.88 -6.44 13.86
C LEU A 218 20.71 -7.93 14.21
N MET A 219 20.33 -8.74 13.23
CA MET A 219 20.18 -10.20 13.44
C MET A 219 21.49 -10.89 13.79
N ARG A 220 22.62 -10.44 13.20
CA ARG A 220 23.95 -11.01 13.50
C ARG A 220 24.42 -10.66 14.90
N GLN A 221 24.01 -9.50 15.44
CA GLN A 221 24.41 -9.08 16.78
C GLN A 221 23.68 -9.84 17.89
N ASP A 222 22.36 -10.00 17.77
CA ASP A 222 21.51 -10.39 18.91
C ASP A 222 20.69 -11.67 18.68
N ASN A 223 20.63 -12.19 17.47
CA ASN A 223 19.76 -13.32 17.07
C ASN A 223 18.30 -13.19 17.58
N LYS A 224 17.84 -11.97 17.80
CA LYS A 224 16.48 -11.66 18.28
C LYS A 224 15.54 -11.50 17.09
N LYS A 225 14.27 -11.90 17.27
CA LYS A 225 13.25 -11.75 16.23
C LYS A 225 12.95 -10.29 15.94
N ILE A 226 12.86 -9.96 14.65
CA ILE A 226 12.52 -8.62 14.16
C ILE A 226 11.16 -8.71 13.45
N LEU A 227 10.28 -7.75 13.76
CA LEU A 227 9.04 -7.54 13.02
C LEU A 227 9.25 -6.40 12.03
N VAL A 228 8.98 -6.66 10.75
CA VAL A 228 9.04 -5.66 9.69
C VAL A 228 7.64 -5.41 9.16
N VAL A 229 7.20 -4.17 9.19
CA VAL A 229 5.85 -3.80 8.78
C VAL A 229 5.83 -2.61 7.82
N ALA A 230 4.78 -2.53 7.01
CA ALA A 230 4.50 -1.38 6.17
C ALA A 230 2.98 -1.17 6.04
N PRO A 231 2.52 0.04 5.62
CA PRO A 231 1.09 0.32 5.45
C PRO A 231 0.44 -0.47 4.30
N SER A 232 1.20 -0.88 3.29
CA SER A 232 0.67 -1.60 2.13
C SER A 232 1.26 -3.01 1.98
N ASN A 233 0.48 -3.96 1.44
CA ASN A 233 0.97 -5.29 1.09
C ASN A 233 2.13 -5.23 0.08
N ALA A 234 2.07 -4.33 -0.91
CA ALA A 234 3.12 -4.19 -1.92
C ALA A 234 4.48 -3.82 -1.32
N ALA A 235 4.51 -2.92 -0.32
CA ALA A 235 5.74 -2.54 0.38
C ALA A 235 6.28 -3.69 1.23
N VAL A 236 5.39 -4.41 1.95
CA VAL A 236 5.79 -5.59 2.74
C VAL A 236 6.35 -6.69 1.85
N ASP A 237 5.72 -6.95 0.70
CA ASP A 237 6.14 -8.00 -0.24
C ASP A 237 7.53 -7.68 -0.82
N LEU A 238 7.77 -6.42 -1.21
CA LEU A 238 9.07 -5.97 -1.71
C LEU A 238 10.19 -6.17 -0.67
N LEU A 239 9.93 -5.78 0.59
CA LEU A 239 10.88 -5.98 1.68
C LEU A 239 11.11 -7.47 1.97
N SER A 240 10.05 -8.28 1.96
CA SER A 240 10.15 -9.72 2.19
C SER A 240 11.03 -10.40 1.15
N GLU A 241 10.85 -10.05 -0.13
CA GLU A 241 11.70 -10.56 -1.23
C GLU A 241 13.15 -10.12 -1.04
N LYS A 242 13.40 -8.82 -0.78
CA LYS A 242 14.75 -8.27 -0.59
C LYS A 242 15.49 -8.89 0.61
N LEU A 243 14.79 -9.10 1.72
CA LEU A 243 15.37 -9.77 2.89
C LEU A 243 15.69 -11.24 2.60
N SER A 244 14.81 -11.93 1.87
CA SER A 244 15.04 -13.30 1.43
C SER A 244 16.23 -13.43 0.46
N ASP A 245 16.44 -12.43 -0.43
CA ASP A 245 17.60 -12.35 -1.34
C ASP A 245 18.92 -12.28 -0.58
N GLU A 246 18.93 -11.67 0.60
CA GLU A 246 20.08 -11.59 1.49
C GLU A 246 20.27 -12.86 2.37
N GLY A 247 19.48 -13.91 2.12
CA GLY A 247 19.57 -15.19 2.83
C GLY A 247 18.93 -15.19 4.22
N ILE A 248 18.08 -14.21 4.51
CA ILE A 248 17.38 -14.11 5.80
C ILE A 248 16.16 -15.03 5.80
N SER A 249 15.95 -15.77 6.89
CA SER A 249 14.74 -16.57 7.08
C SER A 249 13.53 -15.67 7.38
N VAL A 250 12.72 -15.41 6.35
CA VAL A 250 11.54 -14.55 6.41
C VAL A 250 10.26 -15.39 6.45
N VAL A 251 9.31 -15.01 7.29
CA VAL A 251 7.92 -15.48 7.25
C VAL A 251 7.00 -14.29 7.00
N ARG A 252 6.29 -14.31 5.85
CA ARG A 252 5.27 -13.35 5.49
C ARG A 252 3.93 -13.75 6.08
N VAL A 253 3.42 -12.95 7.03
CA VAL A 253 2.13 -13.14 7.69
C VAL A 253 1.06 -12.28 7.03
N GLY A 254 -0.11 -12.86 6.78
CA GLY A 254 -1.18 -12.25 6.00
C GLY A 254 -1.00 -12.46 4.49
N ASN A 255 -1.85 -11.82 3.73
CA ASN A 255 -2.03 -12.13 2.33
C ASN A 255 -1.13 -11.28 1.43
N PRO A 256 -0.27 -11.87 0.56
CA PRO A 256 0.59 -11.12 -0.34
C PRO A 256 -0.22 -10.41 -1.44
N ALA A 257 0.22 -9.22 -1.84
CA ALA A 257 -0.35 -8.51 -2.99
C ALA A 257 0.15 -9.07 -4.32
N ARG A 258 1.36 -9.63 -4.33
CA ARG A 258 1.99 -10.26 -5.48
C ARG A 258 1.82 -11.77 -5.41
N VAL A 259 1.53 -12.38 -6.54
CA VAL A 259 1.37 -13.83 -6.69
C VAL A 259 2.57 -14.39 -7.48
N SER A 260 3.80 -13.99 -7.12
CA SER A 260 5.00 -14.64 -7.63
C SER A 260 5.25 -15.95 -6.86
N GLU A 261 5.75 -16.98 -7.52
CA GLU A 261 6.12 -18.25 -6.85
C GLU A 261 7.06 -18.01 -5.67
N ARG A 262 8.01 -17.08 -5.85
CA ARG A 262 8.96 -16.70 -4.83
C ARG A 262 8.29 -16.06 -3.62
N MET A 263 7.38 -15.12 -3.84
CA MET A 263 6.62 -14.49 -2.76
C MET A 263 5.71 -15.48 -2.05
N MET A 264 5.06 -16.37 -2.80
CA MET A 264 4.24 -17.45 -2.23
C MET A 264 5.06 -18.35 -1.31
N ALA A 265 6.30 -18.70 -1.66
CA ALA A 265 7.18 -19.52 -0.84
C ALA A 265 7.53 -18.88 0.52
N LEU A 266 7.44 -17.55 0.65
CA LEU A 266 7.69 -16.83 1.90
C LEU A 266 6.46 -16.76 2.82
N THR A 267 5.26 -17.07 2.30
CA THR A 267 4.04 -17.01 3.11
C THR A 267 4.02 -18.09 4.18
N LEU A 268 3.37 -17.78 5.32
CA LEU A 268 3.15 -18.74 6.39
C LEU A 268 2.40 -19.97 5.87
N ASP A 269 1.34 -19.77 5.08
CA ASP A 269 0.52 -20.86 4.53
C ASP A 269 1.33 -21.81 3.63
N SER A 270 2.21 -21.28 2.79
CA SER A 270 3.08 -22.10 1.95
C SER A 270 4.09 -22.90 2.77
N LYS A 271 4.71 -22.25 3.76
CA LYS A 271 5.66 -22.92 4.68
C LYS A 271 4.97 -24.01 5.51
N MET A 272 3.74 -23.77 5.96
CA MET A 272 2.92 -24.79 6.62
C MET A 272 2.63 -25.96 5.67
N SER A 273 2.27 -25.66 4.41
CA SER A 273 1.98 -26.68 3.39
C SER A 273 3.19 -27.53 3.02
N ALA A 274 4.39 -27.01 3.17
CA ALA A 274 5.66 -27.72 2.96
C ALA A 274 6.13 -28.50 4.19
N HIS A 275 5.49 -28.33 5.36
CA HIS A 275 5.91 -28.96 6.60
C HIS A 275 5.66 -30.48 6.58
N ALA A 276 6.56 -31.27 7.19
CA ALA A 276 6.47 -32.73 7.20
C ALA A 276 5.15 -33.27 7.75
N SER A 277 4.62 -32.63 8.78
CA SER A 277 3.37 -33.03 9.47
C SER A 277 2.09 -32.70 8.69
N ILE A 278 2.16 -32.02 7.53
CA ILE A 278 0.97 -31.64 6.77
C ILE A 278 0.19 -32.86 6.23
N LYS A 279 0.90 -33.95 5.96
CA LYS A 279 0.29 -35.21 5.50
C LYS A 279 -0.68 -35.76 6.54
N GLU A 280 -0.30 -35.70 7.81
CA GLU A 280 -1.12 -36.15 8.93
C GLU A 280 -2.38 -35.29 9.09
N ILE A 281 -2.25 -33.97 9.01
CA ILE A 281 -3.40 -33.04 9.02
C ILE A 281 -4.37 -33.38 7.88
N LYS A 282 -3.88 -33.61 6.66
CA LYS A 282 -4.73 -33.99 5.52
C LYS A 282 -5.46 -35.30 5.77
N ARG A 283 -4.81 -36.28 6.40
CA ARG A 283 -5.41 -37.57 6.77
C ARG A 283 -6.52 -37.38 7.79
N LEU A 284 -6.26 -36.61 8.85
CA LEU A 284 -7.23 -36.35 9.93
C LEU A 284 -8.43 -35.54 9.40
N LYS A 285 -8.21 -34.51 8.58
CA LYS A 285 -9.30 -33.76 7.95
C LYS A 285 -10.19 -34.64 7.09
N LYS A 286 -9.59 -35.58 6.34
CA LYS A 286 -10.36 -36.56 5.56
C LYS A 286 -11.23 -37.46 6.48
N GLN A 287 -10.67 -37.95 7.56
CA GLN A 287 -11.41 -38.78 8.54
C GLN A 287 -12.56 -37.97 9.18
N ALA A 288 -12.31 -36.73 9.61
CA ALA A 288 -13.35 -35.87 10.17
C ALA A 288 -14.51 -35.64 9.18
N ARG A 289 -14.19 -35.47 7.91
CA ARG A 289 -15.19 -35.34 6.83
C ARG A 289 -15.99 -36.63 6.67
N GLU A 290 -15.36 -37.81 6.65
CA GLU A 290 -16.04 -39.10 6.56
C GLU A 290 -17.03 -39.30 7.70
N PHE A 291 -16.65 -38.94 8.95
CA PHE A 291 -17.57 -39.00 10.11
C PHE A 291 -18.74 -38.02 9.96
N ARG A 292 -18.54 -36.80 9.45
CA ARG A 292 -19.63 -35.86 9.19
C ARG A 292 -20.56 -36.37 8.09
N ASP A 293 -20.01 -36.89 7.00
CA ASP A 293 -20.79 -37.44 5.89
C ASP A 293 -21.64 -38.64 6.35
N MET A 294 -21.08 -39.51 7.24
CA MET A 294 -21.84 -40.58 7.84
C MET A 294 -22.98 -40.06 8.76
N ALA A 295 -22.73 -38.99 9.50
CA ALA A 295 -23.73 -38.35 10.35
C ALA A 295 -24.87 -37.68 9.55
N HIS A 296 -24.59 -37.22 8.34
CA HIS A 296 -25.56 -36.58 7.44
C HIS A 296 -26.31 -37.56 6.52
N LYS A 297 -25.92 -38.85 6.46
CA LYS A 297 -26.65 -39.84 5.65
C LYS A 297 -28.10 -39.96 6.10
N TYR A 298 -28.99 -39.72 5.14
CA TYR A 298 -30.44 -39.84 5.37
C TYR A 298 -30.80 -41.28 5.71
N LYS A 299 -31.59 -41.45 6.81
CA LYS A 299 -32.21 -42.73 7.19
C LYS A 299 -33.74 -42.58 7.17
N ARG A 300 -34.44 -43.58 6.63
CA ARG A 300 -35.91 -43.58 6.52
C ARG A 300 -36.63 -43.61 7.89
N SER A 301 -36.02 -44.14 8.93
CA SER A 301 -36.51 -44.09 10.32
C SER A 301 -35.48 -43.39 11.21
N PHE A 302 -35.90 -42.44 12.04
CA PHE A 302 -35.03 -41.63 12.90
C PHE A 302 -35.49 -41.70 14.34
N GLY A 303 -35.10 -42.80 15.03
CA GLY A 303 -35.40 -43.05 16.44
C GLY A 303 -34.34 -42.54 17.42
N HIS A 304 -34.46 -42.92 18.70
CA HIS A 304 -33.53 -42.49 19.75
C HIS A 304 -32.12 -43.03 19.50
N ALA A 305 -31.98 -44.27 19.08
CA ALA A 305 -30.71 -44.92 18.80
C ALA A 305 -29.95 -44.22 17.63
N GLU A 306 -30.66 -43.83 16.57
CA GLU A 306 -30.08 -43.10 15.44
C GLU A 306 -29.63 -41.71 15.84
N LYS A 307 -30.37 -41.03 16.74
CA LYS A 307 -29.96 -39.72 17.29
C LYS A 307 -28.66 -39.82 18.09
N GLU A 308 -28.56 -40.84 18.96
CA GLU A 308 -27.34 -41.09 19.74
C GLU A 308 -26.15 -41.45 18.84
N GLN A 309 -26.35 -42.28 17.82
CA GLN A 309 -25.32 -42.63 16.85
C GLN A 309 -24.84 -41.37 16.07
N ARG A 310 -25.77 -40.53 15.62
CA ARG A 310 -25.43 -39.27 14.92
C ARG A 310 -24.64 -38.34 15.82
N LYS A 311 -25.04 -38.18 17.08
CA LYS A 311 -24.32 -37.38 18.08
C LYS A 311 -22.92 -37.91 18.34
N ALA A 312 -22.75 -39.23 18.42
CA ALA A 312 -21.44 -39.86 18.57
C ALA A 312 -20.51 -39.57 17.37
N LEU A 313 -21.03 -39.66 16.13
CA LEU A 313 -20.27 -39.35 14.91
C LEU A 313 -19.83 -37.87 14.85
N PHE A 314 -20.70 -36.92 15.22
CA PHE A 314 -20.33 -35.53 15.32
C PHE A 314 -19.31 -35.26 16.44
N ASN A 315 -19.40 -35.93 17.56
CA ASN A 315 -18.42 -35.80 18.63
C ASN A 315 -17.06 -36.33 18.19
N GLU A 316 -17.01 -37.44 17.45
CA GLU A 316 -15.76 -37.97 16.91
C GLU A 316 -15.14 -37.02 15.91
N ALA A 317 -15.92 -36.49 14.95
CA ALA A 317 -15.44 -35.44 14.03
C ALA A 317 -14.91 -34.21 14.77
N ARG A 318 -15.57 -33.79 15.86
CA ARG A 318 -15.10 -32.67 16.69
C ARG A 318 -13.78 -32.98 17.41
N ASN A 319 -13.61 -34.19 17.93
CA ASN A 319 -12.36 -34.60 18.57
C ASN A 319 -11.18 -34.59 17.57
N ILE A 320 -11.41 -35.13 16.37
CA ILE A 320 -10.41 -35.11 15.31
C ILE A 320 -10.06 -33.67 14.90
N ASN A 321 -11.04 -32.78 14.78
CA ASN A 321 -10.78 -31.37 14.48
C ASN A 321 -9.93 -30.70 15.56
N LYS A 322 -10.16 -30.98 16.85
CA LYS A 322 -9.29 -30.47 17.92
C LYS A 322 -7.85 -30.98 17.81
N GLU A 323 -7.66 -32.20 17.33
CA GLU A 323 -6.31 -32.72 17.05
C GLU A 323 -5.68 -32.03 15.87
N VAL A 324 -6.43 -31.77 14.79
CA VAL A 324 -6.00 -30.96 13.65
C VAL A 324 -5.57 -29.57 14.09
N GLU A 325 -6.37 -28.87 14.89
CA GLU A 325 -6.03 -27.55 15.43
C GLU A 325 -4.71 -27.55 16.22
N ARG A 326 -4.49 -28.58 17.05
CA ARG A 326 -3.23 -28.74 17.81
C ARG A 326 -2.04 -28.94 16.89
N LEU A 327 -2.18 -29.76 15.86
CA LEU A 327 -1.11 -30.00 14.88
C LEU A 327 -0.87 -28.75 14.02
N GLU A 328 -1.91 -28.04 13.63
CA GLU A 328 -1.76 -26.76 12.90
C GLU A 328 -1.02 -25.74 13.77
N GLN A 329 -1.38 -25.61 15.05
CA GLN A 329 -0.67 -24.71 15.97
C GLN A 329 0.79 -25.12 16.15
N TYR A 330 1.08 -26.42 16.28
CA TYR A 330 2.46 -26.92 16.34
C TYR A 330 3.26 -26.54 15.10
N ILE A 331 2.68 -26.68 13.89
CA ILE A 331 3.35 -26.31 12.65
C ILE A 331 3.59 -24.78 12.60
N ILE A 332 2.60 -23.97 13.00
CA ILE A 332 2.74 -22.52 13.09
C ILE A 332 3.90 -22.15 14.01
N ASP A 333 3.94 -22.73 15.21
CA ASP A 333 4.98 -22.45 16.19
C ASP A 333 6.37 -22.88 15.70
N ASP A 334 6.49 -24.03 15.03
CA ASP A 334 7.74 -24.51 14.44
C ASP A 334 8.21 -23.56 13.32
N VAL A 335 7.36 -23.21 12.37
CA VAL A 335 7.69 -22.30 11.26
C VAL A 335 8.10 -20.93 11.79
N ILE A 336 7.35 -20.37 12.73
CA ILE A 336 7.62 -19.07 13.35
C ILE A 336 8.89 -19.12 14.20
N SER A 337 9.16 -20.22 14.92
CA SER A 337 10.37 -20.35 15.73
C SER A 337 11.62 -20.27 14.90
N LYS A 338 11.62 -20.84 13.69
CA LYS A 338 12.73 -20.87 12.73
C LYS A 338 12.89 -19.56 11.94
N ALA A 339 11.91 -18.68 11.99
CA ALA A 339 11.98 -17.39 11.31
C ALA A 339 12.80 -16.38 12.13
N ASN A 340 13.71 -15.69 11.47
CA ASN A 340 14.43 -14.56 12.05
C ASN A 340 13.62 -13.26 11.92
N VAL A 341 12.96 -13.09 10.78
CA VAL A 341 12.15 -11.91 10.45
C VAL A 341 10.73 -12.32 10.14
N ILE A 342 9.79 -11.64 10.76
CA ILE A 342 8.35 -11.71 10.44
C ILE A 342 7.98 -10.44 9.70
N THR A 343 7.32 -10.58 8.55
CA THR A 343 6.85 -9.44 7.77
C THR A 343 5.32 -9.44 7.71
N ALA A 344 4.70 -8.26 7.90
CA ALA A 344 3.25 -8.10 7.90
C ALA A 344 2.85 -6.66 7.54
N THR A 345 1.57 -6.42 7.25
CA THR A 345 1.05 -5.04 7.29
C THR A 345 0.94 -4.57 8.75
N LEU A 346 0.79 -3.26 8.97
CA LEU A 346 0.64 -2.70 10.33
C LEU A 346 -0.44 -3.42 11.13
N VAL A 347 -1.63 -3.58 10.56
CA VAL A 347 -2.74 -4.31 11.18
C VAL A 347 -2.46 -5.82 11.22
N GLY A 348 -1.85 -6.37 10.18
CA GLY A 348 -1.43 -7.77 10.09
C GLY A 348 -0.45 -8.20 11.18
N ALA A 349 0.25 -7.27 11.82
CA ALA A 349 1.09 -7.53 12.98
C ALA A 349 0.31 -8.10 14.19
N ASN A 350 -1.02 -7.95 14.20
CA ASN A 350 -1.90 -8.57 15.22
C ASN A 350 -2.63 -9.82 14.72
N HIS A 351 -2.23 -10.38 13.58
CA HIS A 351 -2.78 -11.64 13.10
C HIS A 351 -2.68 -12.74 14.18
N TYR A 352 -3.70 -13.61 14.28
CA TYR A 352 -3.83 -14.60 15.37
C TYR A 352 -2.58 -15.47 15.55
N THR A 353 -1.85 -15.76 14.49
CA THR A 353 -0.63 -16.59 14.52
C THR A 353 0.56 -15.91 15.18
N VAL A 354 0.62 -14.58 15.20
CA VAL A 354 1.77 -13.78 15.69
C VAL A 354 1.41 -12.78 16.79
N ARG A 355 0.12 -12.65 17.14
CA ARG A 355 -0.34 -11.63 18.11
C ARG A 355 0.27 -11.77 19.51
N GLN A 356 0.66 -12.96 19.91
CA GLN A 356 1.27 -13.22 21.23
C GLN A 356 2.77 -13.00 21.26
N LEU A 357 3.41 -12.82 20.08
CA LEU A 357 4.85 -12.63 20.01
C LEU A 357 5.26 -11.25 20.53
N ARG A 358 6.46 -11.18 21.09
CA ARG A 358 7.16 -9.95 21.42
C ARG A 358 8.45 -9.89 20.61
N TYR A 359 8.80 -8.70 20.20
CA TYR A 359 9.94 -8.46 19.34
C TYR A 359 10.93 -7.53 20.05
N HIS A 360 12.20 -7.69 19.77
CA HIS A 360 13.17 -6.68 20.21
C HIS A 360 12.99 -5.40 19.39
N THR A 361 12.93 -5.54 18.09
CA THR A 361 12.85 -4.42 17.15
C THR A 361 11.64 -4.57 16.22
N VAL A 362 10.91 -3.48 16.05
CA VAL A 362 9.95 -3.28 14.97
C VAL A 362 10.55 -2.31 13.98
N VAL A 363 10.51 -2.66 12.69
CA VAL A 363 10.88 -1.79 11.56
C VAL A 363 9.60 -1.42 10.82
N ILE A 364 9.29 -0.13 10.72
CA ILE A 364 8.15 0.40 9.97
C ILE A 364 8.69 1.07 8.71
N ASP A 365 8.52 0.41 7.55
CA ASP A 365 8.83 1.03 6.26
C ASP A 365 7.63 1.82 5.75
N GLU A 366 7.89 2.80 4.90
CA GLU A 366 6.90 3.78 4.42
C GLU A 366 6.14 4.46 5.57
N ALA A 367 6.86 4.74 6.69
CA ALA A 367 6.29 5.32 7.91
C ALA A 367 5.67 6.72 7.68
N GLY A 368 6.13 7.47 6.66
CA GLY A 368 5.52 8.73 6.23
C GLY A 368 4.12 8.59 5.62
N GLN A 369 3.69 7.36 5.27
CA GLN A 369 2.37 7.03 4.72
C GLN A 369 1.52 6.23 5.71
N ALA A 370 2.07 5.92 6.88
CA ALA A 370 1.41 5.08 7.87
C ALA A 370 0.46 5.90 8.74
N LEU A 371 -0.82 5.51 8.77
CA LEU A 371 -1.79 6.11 9.68
C LEU A 371 -1.33 5.88 11.12
N GLU A 372 -1.18 6.93 11.89
CA GLU A 372 -0.60 6.84 13.23
C GLU A 372 -1.28 5.80 14.13
N PRO A 373 -2.63 5.72 14.24
CA PRO A 373 -3.31 4.67 15.01
C PRO A 373 -2.86 3.25 14.66
N ALA A 374 -2.58 2.97 13.40
CA ALA A 374 -2.13 1.65 12.95
C ALA A 374 -0.69 1.34 13.38
N CYS A 375 0.17 2.36 13.50
CA CYS A 375 1.55 2.20 13.95
C CYS A 375 1.64 1.68 15.39
N TRP A 376 0.68 2.04 16.23
CA TRP A 376 0.66 1.59 17.63
C TRP A 376 0.46 0.09 17.79
N ILE A 377 -0.14 -0.59 16.82
CA ILE A 377 -0.37 -2.04 16.85
C ILE A 377 0.97 -2.81 16.96
N PRO A 378 1.94 -2.67 16.02
CA PRO A 378 3.23 -3.33 16.13
C PRO A 378 4.13 -2.72 17.22
N ILE A 379 4.07 -1.41 17.47
CA ILE A 379 4.91 -0.72 18.48
C ILE A 379 4.68 -1.30 19.87
N LEU A 380 3.44 -1.60 20.25
CA LEU A 380 3.10 -2.21 21.55
C LEU A 380 3.71 -3.60 21.76
N LYS A 381 4.32 -4.18 20.73
CA LYS A 381 4.96 -5.51 20.77
C LYS A 381 6.48 -5.45 20.80
N ALA A 382 7.08 -4.26 20.80
CA ALA A 382 8.51 -4.08 20.66
C ALA A 382 9.12 -3.19 21.76
N GLN A 383 10.44 -3.32 21.93
CA GLN A 383 11.24 -2.46 22.80
C GLN A 383 11.90 -1.32 22.02
N LYS A 384 12.16 -1.53 20.72
CA LYS A 384 12.81 -0.60 19.80
C LYS A 384 12.00 -0.46 18.54
N VAL A 385 11.88 0.75 18.04
CA VAL A 385 11.27 1.04 16.74
C VAL A 385 12.26 1.72 15.81
N VAL A 386 12.30 1.24 14.57
CA VAL A 386 13.00 1.88 13.46
C VAL A 386 11.93 2.35 12.47
N MET A 387 11.83 3.63 12.25
CA MET A 387 10.93 4.20 11.25
C MET A 387 11.73 4.59 10.01
N ALA A 388 11.29 4.16 8.84
CA ALA A 388 11.86 4.58 7.58
C ALA A 388 10.75 5.08 6.65
N GLY A 389 10.98 6.20 6.00
CA GLY A 389 9.96 6.82 5.16
C GLY A 389 10.39 8.20 4.68
N ASP A 390 9.42 8.90 4.12
CA ASP A 390 9.59 10.28 3.69
C ASP A 390 8.30 11.06 3.98
N HIS A 391 8.30 11.88 5.00
CA HIS A 391 7.15 12.71 5.39
C HIS A 391 6.91 13.90 4.45
N CYS A 392 7.86 14.19 3.56
CA CYS A 392 7.72 15.18 2.49
C CYS A 392 7.03 14.61 1.23
N GLN A 393 6.65 13.32 1.25
CA GLN A 393 5.81 12.69 0.24
C GLN A 393 4.35 12.55 0.71
N LEU A 394 3.54 11.73 0.01
CA LEU A 394 2.12 11.59 0.33
C LEU A 394 1.89 11.15 1.78
N PRO A 395 0.98 11.80 2.48
CA PRO A 395 0.50 11.36 3.79
C PRO A 395 -0.39 10.11 3.65
N PRO A 396 -0.80 9.49 4.77
CA PRO A 396 -1.79 8.42 4.75
C PRO A 396 -3.10 8.88 4.10
N THR A 397 -3.77 7.96 3.40
CA THR A 397 -5.08 8.24 2.82
C THR A 397 -6.14 8.33 3.92
N ILE A 398 -6.79 9.49 4.04
CA ILE A 398 -7.87 9.79 4.98
C ILE A 398 -9.11 10.15 4.19
N LYS A 399 -10.27 9.65 4.59
CA LYS A 399 -11.56 9.89 3.94
C LYS A 399 -12.25 11.12 4.51
N SER A 400 -12.06 11.40 5.79
CA SER A 400 -12.66 12.53 6.47
C SER A 400 -11.78 13.77 6.38
N ASP A 401 -12.24 14.79 5.65
CA ASP A 401 -11.57 16.10 5.59
C ASP A 401 -11.50 16.75 6.98
N GLU A 402 -12.48 16.51 7.83
CA GLU A 402 -12.48 17.00 9.21
C GLU A 402 -11.35 16.35 10.01
N ALA A 403 -11.24 15.01 9.99
CA ALA A 403 -10.19 14.31 10.70
C ALA A 403 -8.80 14.72 10.19
N ALA A 404 -8.63 14.87 8.88
CA ALA A 404 -7.39 15.33 8.27
C ALA A 404 -7.00 16.75 8.75
N ARG A 405 -7.92 17.72 8.66
CA ARG A 405 -7.67 19.11 9.12
C ARG A 405 -7.37 19.21 10.61
N ARG A 406 -7.91 18.28 11.41
CA ARG A 406 -7.65 18.22 12.87
C ARG A 406 -6.38 17.44 13.22
N GLY A 407 -5.59 16.99 12.23
CA GLY A 407 -4.25 16.46 12.40
C GLY A 407 -4.12 14.93 12.31
N LEU A 408 -5.16 14.19 11.85
CA LEU A 408 -5.01 12.75 11.62
C LEU A 408 -4.05 12.44 10.44
N ASN A 409 -3.84 13.41 9.53
CA ASN A 409 -2.91 13.32 8.41
C ASN A 409 -1.42 13.49 8.81
N ILE A 410 -1.15 13.90 10.05
CA ILE A 410 0.21 13.97 10.59
C ILE A 410 0.60 12.56 11.05
N THR A 411 1.69 12.04 10.49
CA THR A 411 2.15 10.68 10.83
C THR A 411 2.96 10.65 12.12
N LEU A 412 3.05 9.47 12.75
CA LEU A 412 3.92 9.27 13.90
C LEU A 412 5.39 9.59 13.55
N MET A 413 5.83 9.24 12.32
CA MET A 413 7.17 9.57 11.85
C MET A 413 7.40 11.09 11.80
N GLU A 414 6.47 11.85 11.22
CA GLU A 414 6.56 13.31 11.13
C GLU A 414 6.67 13.95 12.51
N ARG A 415 5.84 13.54 13.48
CA ARG A 415 5.93 13.98 14.88
C ARG A 415 7.27 13.63 15.52
N CYS A 416 7.76 12.41 15.31
CA CYS A 416 9.02 11.98 15.90
C CYS A 416 10.24 12.67 15.27
N VAL A 417 10.19 13.06 14.00
CA VAL A 417 11.24 13.88 13.36
C VAL A 417 11.33 15.26 14.03
N GLU A 418 10.20 15.86 14.38
CA GLU A 418 10.18 17.14 15.09
C GLU A 418 10.62 17.01 16.57
N LEU A 419 10.15 15.97 17.26
CA LEU A 419 10.43 15.78 18.70
C LEU A 419 11.85 15.31 18.97
N HIS A 420 12.45 14.53 18.07
CA HIS A 420 13.72 13.81 18.26
C HIS A 420 14.65 13.94 17.05
N PRO A 421 15.07 15.15 16.66
CA PRO A 421 15.96 15.35 15.51
C PRO A 421 17.29 14.60 15.66
N GLU A 422 17.75 14.33 16.89
CA GLU A 422 18.93 13.53 17.19
C GLU A 422 18.82 12.05 16.80
N ALA A 423 17.59 11.52 16.65
CA ALA A 423 17.33 10.14 16.21
C ALA A 423 17.21 10.02 14.70
N VAL A 424 17.27 11.14 13.95
CA VAL A 424 17.02 11.19 12.50
C VAL A 424 18.32 11.14 11.71
N VAL A 425 18.36 10.32 10.66
CA VAL A 425 19.39 10.38 9.60
C VAL A 425 18.71 10.59 8.27
N LEU A 426 19.10 11.67 7.57
CA LEU A 426 18.68 11.92 6.19
C LEU A 426 19.60 11.17 5.22
N LEU A 427 19.03 10.42 4.30
CA LEU A 427 19.77 9.86 3.17
C LEU A 427 19.91 10.96 2.11
N GLU A 428 21.11 11.46 1.91
CA GLU A 428 21.34 12.66 1.10
C GLU A 428 21.62 12.36 -0.38
N GLU A 429 22.18 11.20 -0.69
CA GLU A 429 22.56 10.84 -2.05
C GLU A 429 21.49 9.98 -2.72
N GLN A 430 21.01 10.44 -3.89
CA GLN A 430 19.98 9.77 -4.67
C GLN A 430 20.51 9.24 -6.01
N TYR A 431 19.97 8.10 -6.46
CA TYR A 431 20.40 7.30 -7.63
C TYR A 431 19.31 7.20 -8.71
N ARG A 432 18.38 8.15 -8.76
CA ARG A 432 17.23 8.11 -9.67
C ARG A 432 17.23 9.23 -10.69
N MET A 433 17.26 10.47 -10.22
CA MET A 433 16.92 11.66 -11.00
C MET A 433 18.15 12.39 -11.52
N HIS A 434 18.01 12.97 -12.70
CA HIS A 434 18.91 14.03 -13.14
C HIS A 434 18.97 15.17 -12.11
N GLU A 435 20.14 15.80 -11.92
CA GLU A 435 20.33 16.84 -10.90
C GLU A 435 19.37 18.02 -11.03
N THR A 436 19.06 18.46 -12.26
CA THR A 436 18.10 19.54 -12.51
C THR A 436 16.68 19.18 -12.09
N ILE A 437 16.24 17.94 -12.28
CA ILE A 437 14.91 17.48 -11.84
C ILE A 437 14.84 17.46 -10.31
N MET A 438 15.87 16.93 -9.66
CA MET A 438 15.95 16.81 -8.21
C MET A 438 16.08 18.17 -7.51
N GLY A 439 16.78 19.14 -8.11
CA GLY A 439 17.22 20.37 -7.44
C GLY A 439 16.09 21.21 -6.85
N PHE A 440 14.95 21.32 -7.52
CA PHE A 440 13.78 22.00 -6.95
C PHE A 440 13.23 21.29 -5.71
N SER A 441 13.04 19.97 -5.79
CA SER A 441 12.59 19.18 -4.66
C SER A 441 13.58 19.23 -3.50
N SER A 442 14.90 19.18 -3.76
CA SER A 442 15.95 19.33 -2.75
C SER A 442 15.80 20.62 -1.96
N LYS A 443 15.68 21.74 -2.68
CA LYS A 443 15.55 23.07 -2.07
C LYS A 443 14.26 23.24 -1.26
N LYS A 444 13.15 22.72 -1.75
CA LYS A 444 11.81 22.94 -1.13
C LYS A 444 11.50 22.02 0.04
N PHE A 445 11.98 20.78 0.00
CA PHE A 445 11.55 19.74 0.95
C PHE A 445 12.69 19.18 1.80
N TYR A 446 13.95 19.29 1.34
CA TYR A 446 15.07 18.60 1.98
C TYR A 446 16.23 19.54 2.38
N GLY A 447 15.95 20.84 2.49
CA GLY A 447 16.91 21.84 2.95
C GLY A 447 18.14 21.96 2.06
N ASP A 448 17.98 21.71 0.74
CA ASP A 448 19.04 21.72 -0.27
C ASP A 448 20.18 20.70 -0.03
N ARG A 449 19.88 19.62 0.70
CA ARG A 449 20.86 18.61 1.11
C ARG A 449 20.94 17.40 0.18
N LEU A 450 19.98 17.23 -0.77
CA LEU A 450 20.05 16.10 -1.68
C LEU A 450 21.13 16.31 -2.75
N ILE A 451 21.87 15.24 -3.01
CA ILE A 451 22.95 15.19 -4.00
C ILE A 451 22.62 14.07 -5.00
N ALA A 452 22.70 14.38 -6.29
CA ALA A 452 22.58 13.36 -7.33
C ALA A 452 23.90 12.59 -7.47
N HIS A 453 23.86 11.27 -7.35
CA HIS A 453 25.04 10.44 -7.60
C HIS A 453 25.57 10.65 -9.03
N PRO A 454 26.88 10.67 -9.27
CA PRO A 454 27.46 10.92 -10.59
C PRO A 454 26.92 10.05 -11.72
N SER A 455 26.47 8.82 -11.42
CA SER A 455 25.87 7.90 -12.42
C SER A 455 24.54 8.39 -12.99
N VAL A 456 23.83 9.30 -12.31
CA VAL A 456 22.51 9.79 -12.73
C VAL A 456 22.45 11.31 -12.85
N ALA A 457 23.40 12.03 -12.27
CA ALA A 457 23.41 13.50 -12.20
C ALA A 457 23.25 14.16 -13.58
N ARG A 458 23.83 13.55 -14.61
CA ARG A 458 23.82 14.05 -16.00
C ARG A 458 23.17 13.09 -16.99
N HIS A 459 22.26 12.27 -16.54
CA HIS A 459 21.57 11.25 -17.34
C HIS A 459 20.48 11.92 -18.19
N LEU A 460 20.73 12.14 -19.46
CA LEU A 460 19.79 12.74 -20.41
C LEU A 460 18.97 11.66 -21.14
N LEU A 461 17.83 12.06 -21.70
CA LEU A 461 17.01 11.18 -22.54
C LEU A 461 17.69 10.89 -23.89
N PHE A 462 18.26 11.94 -24.53
CA PHE A 462 19.12 11.88 -25.70
C PHE A 462 20.16 13.01 -25.63
N PRO A 463 21.19 13.00 -26.48
CA PRO A 463 22.24 14.04 -26.46
C PRO A 463 21.67 15.47 -26.59
N ASN A 464 22.10 16.37 -25.72
CA ASN A 464 21.66 17.76 -25.66
C ASN A 464 20.15 17.96 -25.34
N ASP A 465 19.48 16.96 -24.78
CA ASP A 465 18.10 17.15 -24.30
C ASP A 465 18.06 18.00 -23.03
N GLN A 466 16.98 18.77 -22.87
CA GLN A 466 16.70 19.52 -21.65
C GLN A 466 15.98 18.62 -20.65
N PRO A 467 16.53 18.32 -19.46
CA PRO A 467 15.95 17.36 -18.53
C PRO A 467 14.66 17.86 -17.85
N LEU A 468 14.44 19.17 -17.81
CA LEU A 468 13.26 19.82 -17.25
C LEU A 468 12.60 20.70 -18.32
N ALA A 469 11.27 20.71 -18.39
CA ALA A 469 10.50 21.69 -19.13
C ALA A 469 9.24 22.06 -18.34
N PHE A 470 8.97 23.35 -18.19
CA PHE A 470 7.67 23.88 -17.80
C PHE A 470 7.06 24.55 -19.03
N ILE A 471 5.93 24.03 -19.51
CA ILE A 471 5.23 24.56 -20.67
C ILE A 471 4.00 25.33 -20.18
N ASP A 472 4.07 26.64 -20.33
CA ASP A 472 3.03 27.55 -19.86
C ASP A 472 1.90 27.66 -20.87
N THR A 473 0.69 27.33 -20.42
CA THR A 473 -0.56 27.41 -21.20
C THR A 473 -1.35 28.68 -20.94
N ALA A 474 -0.82 29.62 -20.15
CA ALA A 474 -1.50 30.89 -19.89
C ALA A 474 -1.80 31.64 -21.19
N GLY A 475 -3.02 32.11 -21.32
CA GLY A 475 -3.50 32.84 -22.51
C GLY A 475 -3.83 31.98 -23.74
N CYS A 476 -3.62 30.65 -23.70
CA CYS A 476 -3.94 29.74 -24.81
C CYS A 476 -5.45 29.39 -24.92
N GLY A 477 -6.27 29.86 -23.99
CA GLY A 477 -7.72 29.55 -23.97
C GLY A 477 -8.03 28.12 -23.55
N PHE A 478 -7.10 27.45 -22.86
CA PHE A 478 -7.32 26.11 -22.32
C PHE A 478 -8.06 26.21 -20.99
N GLU A 479 -9.39 26.05 -21.02
CA GLU A 479 -10.23 26.21 -19.85
C GLU A 479 -10.55 24.88 -19.20
N GLU A 480 -10.47 24.83 -17.86
CA GLU A 480 -10.91 23.67 -17.09
C GLU A 480 -12.43 23.52 -17.13
N LYS A 481 -12.91 22.26 -17.09
CA LYS A 481 -14.34 21.93 -17.01
C LYS A 481 -14.59 21.05 -15.80
N LEU A 482 -15.59 21.41 -15.01
CA LEU A 482 -16.07 20.60 -13.88
C LEU A 482 -17.09 19.59 -14.41
N GLU A 483 -16.79 18.30 -14.27
CA GLU A 483 -17.71 17.22 -14.62
C GLU A 483 -17.96 16.34 -13.38
N GLY A 484 -19.17 16.42 -12.84
CA GLY A 484 -19.50 15.76 -11.57
C GLY A 484 -18.70 16.35 -10.40
N THR A 485 -17.78 15.56 -9.83
CA THR A 485 -16.91 15.96 -8.71
C THR A 485 -15.43 16.10 -9.11
N SER A 486 -15.12 15.95 -10.39
CA SER A 486 -13.74 16.00 -10.88
C SER A 486 -13.60 17.02 -12.01
N ILE A 487 -12.37 17.44 -12.27
CA ILE A 487 -12.02 18.48 -13.23
C ILE A 487 -11.26 17.86 -14.38
N SER A 488 -11.49 18.36 -15.59
CA SER A 488 -10.70 18.05 -16.79
C SER A 488 -10.38 19.34 -17.57
N ASN A 489 -9.33 19.27 -18.38
CA ASN A 489 -8.93 20.27 -19.34
C ASN A 489 -8.50 19.53 -20.61
N ARG A 490 -9.44 19.41 -21.56
CA ARG A 490 -9.26 18.59 -22.75
C ARG A 490 -8.23 19.20 -23.71
N GLU A 491 -8.18 20.51 -23.79
CA GLU A 491 -7.25 21.25 -24.61
C GLU A 491 -5.81 21.05 -24.11
N GLU A 492 -5.57 21.18 -22.80
CA GLU A 492 -4.27 20.88 -22.17
C GLU A 492 -3.87 19.41 -22.40
N ALA A 493 -4.82 18.46 -22.24
CA ALA A 493 -4.54 17.05 -22.47
C ALA A 493 -4.15 16.76 -23.93
N SER A 494 -4.85 17.37 -24.89
CA SER A 494 -4.55 17.24 -26.33
C SER A 494 -3.17 17.80 -26.67
N PHE A 495 -2.88 19.01 -26.18
CA PHE A 495 -1.58 19.65 -26.32
C PHE A 495 -0.45 18.80 -25.74
N LEU A 496 -0.62 18.31 -24.50
CA LEU A 496 0.37 17.46 -23.83
C LEU A 496 0.71 16.21 -24.66
N LEU A 497 -0.30 15.54 -25.20
CA LEU A 497 -0.08 14.33 -26.01
C LEU A 497 0.56 14.64 -27.37
N LYS A 498 0.23 15.78 -28.02
CA LYS A 498 0.91 16.25 -29.23
C LYS A 498 2.40 16.46 -28.94
N HIS A 499 2.73 17.21 -27.89
CA HIS A 499 4.11 17.45 -27.48
C HIS A 499 4.86 16.15 -27.11
N LEU A 500 4.18 15.19 -26.47
CA LEU A 500 4.75 13.87 -26.19
C LEU A 500 5.08 13.11 -27.48
N ALA A 501 4.18 13.13 -28.48
CA ALA A 501 4.43 12.50 -29.78
C ALA A 501 5.66 13.11 -30.48
N GLU A 502 5.78 14.44 -30.48
CA GLU A 502 6.93 15.14 -31.05
C GLU A 502 8.25 14.79 -30.32
N LEU A 503 8.23 14.71 -28.97
CA LEU A 503 9.37 14.26 -28.18
C LEU A 503 9.81 12.85 -28.57
N LEU A 504 8.86 11.92 -28.74
CA LEU A 504 9.16 10.54 -29.11
C LEU A 504 9.66 10.41 -30.54
N ASN A 505 9.16 11.22 -31.47
CA ASN A 505 9.69 11.30 -32.83
C ASN A 505 11.14 11.82 -32.85
N ARG A 506 11.44 12.84 -32.02
CA ARG A 506 12.81 13.29 -31.82
C ARG A 506 13.68 12.20 -31.19
N PHE A 507 13.21 11.53 -30.16
CA PHE A 507 13.94 10.42 -29.52
C PHE A 507 14.28 9.31 -30.54
N ALA A 508 13.32 8.92 -31.39
CA ALA A 508 13.51 7.90 -32.41
C ALA A 508 14.61 8.25 -33.43
N SER A 509 14.88 9.54 -33.64
CA SER A 509 15.99 9.98 -34.52
C SER A 509 17.38 9.77 -33.91
N PHE A 510 17.49 9.52 -32.60
CA PHE A 510 18.76 9.31 -31.89
C PHE A 510 19.00 7.84 -31.48
N ASP A 511 17.97 6.99 -31.45
CA ASP A 511 18.08 5.60 -30.99
C ASP A 511 17.65 4.60 -32.07
N ASP A 512 18.62 4.01 -32.78
CA ASP A 512 18.40 2.96 -33.79
C ASP A 512 17.93 1.62 -33.23
N LYS A 513 17.84 1.47 -31.89
CA LYS A 513 17.59 0.18 -31.23
C LYS A 513 16.10 -0.11 -30.94
N ASN A 514 15.16 0.69 -31.40
CA ASN A 514 13.71 0.53 -31.14
C ASN A 514 13.31 0.34 -29.67
N ARG A 515 14.13 0.82 -28.71
CA ARG A 515 13.85 0.71 -27.29
C ARG A 515 13.35 2.04 -26.75
N PHE A 516 12.06 2.25 -26.80
CA PHE A 516 11.42 3.44 -26.26
C PHE A 516 11.59 3.56 -24.75
N PRO A 517 11.73 4.80 -24.22
CA PRO A 517 11.80 5.06 -22.79
C PRO A 517 10.47 4.71 -22.11
N SER A 518 10.53 4.36 -20.84
CA SER A 518 9.33 4.24 -20.01
C SER A 518 8.74 5.62 -19.72
N ILE A 519 7.42 5.79 -19.96
CA ILE A 519 6.76 7.10 -19.91
C ILE A 519 5.63 7.05 -18.86
N GLY A 520 5.59 8.09 -18.02
CA GLY A 520 4.47 8.36 -17.13
C GLY A 520 3.76 9.65 -17.53
N VAL A 521 2.45 9.60 -17.68
CA VAL A 521 1.59 10.79 -17.82
C VAL A 521 0.73 10.87 -16.57
N ILE A 522 0.89 11.93 -15.81
CA ILE A 522 0.35 12.08 -14.46
C ILE A 522 -0.58 13.27 -14.41
N SER A 523 -1.75 13.13 -13.79
CA SER A 523 -2.58 14.26 -13.40
C SER A 523 -3.13 14.07 -11.98
N PRO A 524 -3.35 15.14 -11.19
CA PRO A 524 -4.00 15.05 -9.88
C PRO A 524 -5.49 14.70 -9.99
N TYR A 525 -6.12 14.86 -11.16
CA TYR A 525 -7.57 14.71 -11.35
C TYR A 525 -7.91 13.44 -12.12
N LYS A 526 -8.80 12.62 -11.56
CA LYS A 526 -9.21 11.34 -12.15
C LYS A 526 -9.84 11.51 -13.53
N HIS A 527 -10.71 12.54 -13.70
CA HIS A 527 -11.36 12.77 -14.99
C HIS A 527 -10.36 13.20 -16.08
N GLN A 528 -9.35 14.02 -15.72
CA GLN A 528 -8.25 14.34 -16.64
C GLN A 528 -7.47 13.08 -17.09
N VAL A 529 -7.26 12.13 -16.18
CA VAL A 529 -6.63 10.84 -16.53
C VAL A 529 -7.50 10.05 -17.52
N GLU A 530 -8.82 10.09 -17.38
CA GLU A 530 -9.76 9.45 -18.32
C GLU A 530 -9.70 10.11 -19.70
N VAL A 531 -9.72 11.45 -19.76
CA VAL A 531 -9.57 12.23 -21.01
C VAL A 531 -8.22 11.93 -21.69
N LEU A 532 -7.13 11.91 -20.93
CA LEU A 532 -5.79 11.58 -21.45
C LEU A 532 -5.76 10.15 -22.04
N LYS A 533 -6.39 9.18 -21.39
CA LYS A 533 -6.48 7.80 -21.91
C LYS A 533 -7.31 7.72 -23.18
N GLU A 534 -8.43 8.41 -23.26
CA GLU A 534 -9.29 8.48 -24.45
C GLU A 534 -8.50 9.06 -25.65
N LEU A 535 -7.85 10.20 -25.44
CA LEU A 535 -7.06 10.87 -26.47
C LEU A 535 -5.84 10.03 -26.89
N LEU A 536 -5.17 9.35 -25.96
CA LEU A 536 -4.07 8.43 -26.24
C LEU A 536 -4.52 7.31 -27.19
N LEU A 537 -5.69 6.71 -26.94
CA LEU A 537 -6.25 5.65 -27.78
C LEU A 537 -6.67 6.15 -29.16
N SER A 538 -6.98 7.43 -29.27
CA SER A 538 -7.36 8.09 -30.54
C SER A 538 -6.17 8.56 -31.37
N SER A 539 -4.95 8.56 -30.81
CA SER A 539 -3.72 8.96 -31.52
C SER A 539 -3.04 7.77 -32.18
N PRO A 540 -2.99 7.66 -33.52
CA PRO A 540 -2.36 6.52 -34.20
C PRO A 540 -0.88 6.36 -33.86
N GLU A 541 -0.15 7.45 -33.67
CA GLU A 541 1.28 7.48 -33.35
C GLU A 541 1.56 6.92 -31.94
N LEU A 542 0.83 7.41 -30.95
CA LEU A 542 1.01 6.99 -29.55
C LEU A 542 0.41 5.63 -29.24
N LEU A 543 -0.60 5.20 -30.01
CA LEU A 543 -1.26 3.91 -29.82
C LEU A 543 -0.29 2.74 -30.01
N GLN A 544 0.66 2.85 -30.94
CA GLN A 544 1.69 1.84 -31.15
C GLN A 544 2.66 1.73 -29.96
N LEU A 545 2.81 2.81 -29.19
CA LEU A 545 3.71 2.91 -28.03
C LEU A 545 2.98 2.76 -26.69
N ARG A 546 1.69 2.42 -26.70
CA ARG A 546 0.84 2.32 -25.48
C ARG A 546 1.41 1.45 -24.37
N SER A 547 2.19 0.43 -24.70
CA SER A 547 2.83 -0.46 -23.71
C SER A 547 3.93 0.22 -22.90
N ALA A 548 4.55 1.28 -23.46
CA ALA A 548 5.58 2.09 -22.80
C ALA A 548 4.98 3.28 -22.03
N ILE A 549 3.70 3.64 -22.29
CA ILE A 549 3.04 4.83 -21.73
C ILE A 549 2.06 4.39 -20.64
N THR A 550 2.23 4.91 -19.44
CA THR A 550 1.31 4.72 -18.32
C THR A 550 0.64 6.05 -17.98
N VAL A 551 -0.69 6.11 -18.05
CA VAL A 551 -1.48 7.31 -17.67
C VAL A 551 -2.23 7.02 -16.39
N ASN A 552 -1.98 7.78 -15.31
CA ASN A 552 -2.65 7.57 -14.03
C ASN A 552 -2.57 8.80 -13.11
N THR A 553 -3.26 8.73 -11.95
CA THR A 553 -3.18 9.76 -10.90
C THR A 553 -1.84 9.69 -10.16
N ILE A 554 -1.51 10.77 -9.45
CA ILE A 554 -0.26 10.89 -8.66
C ILE A 554 -0.12 9.74 -7.67
N ASP A 555 -1.19 9.43 -6.92
CA ASP A 555 -1.18 8.38 -5.90
C ASP A 555 -0.84 6.99 -6.48
N SER A 556 -1.28 6.73 -7.71
CA SER A 556 -1.01 5.46 -8.40
C SER A 556 0.44 5.32 -8.88
N PHE A 557 1.16 6.42 -9.03
CA PHE A 557 2.59 6.43 -9.38
C PHE A 557 3.52 6.32 -8.17
N GLN A 558 2.99 6.32 -6.95
CA GLN A 558 3.80 6.20 -5.77
C GLN A 558 4.61 4.89 -5.76
N GLY A 559 5.89 4.96 -5.40
CA GLY A 559 6.83 3.84 -5.46
C GLY A 559 7.34 3.48 -6.87
N GLN A 560 6.77 4.08 -7.93
CA GLN A 560 7.19 3.83 -9.31
C GLN A 560 8.16 4.91 -9.79
N GLU A 561 8.84 4.66 -10.92
CA GLU A 561 9.69 5.62 -11.62
C GLU A 561 9.59 5.40 -13.13
N ARG A 562 9.84 6.43 -13.91
CA ARG A 562 9.83 6.42 -15.38
C ARG A 562 11.02 7.23 -15.93
N ASP A 563 11.47 6.88 -17.13
CA ASP A 563 12.52 7.67 -17.79
C ASP A 563 12.02 9.09 -18.10
N VAL A 564 10.77 9.19 -18.56
CA VAL A 564 10.08 10.45 -18.89
C VAL A 564 8.79 10.56 -18.09
N VAL A 565 8.55 11.72 -17.49
CA VAL A 565 7.29 12.03 -16.82
C VAL A 565 6.72 13.33 -17.38
N TYR A 566 5.46 13.27 -17.80
CA TYR A 566 4.61 14.40 -18.10
C TYR A 566 3.63 14.62 -16.96
N ILE A 567 3.45 15.88 -16.54
CA ILE A 567 2.44 16.25 -15.54
C ILE A 567 1.47 17.23 -16.17
N SER A 568 0.18 16.85 -16.25
CA SER A 568 -0.93 17.71 -16.61
C SER A 568 -1.47 18.36 -15.35
N MET A 569 -1.31 19.68 -15.21
CA MET A 569 -1.76 20.43 -14.04
C MET A 569 -3.27 20.63 -14.02
N THR A 570 -3.90 20.65 -15.19
CA THR A 570 -5.35 20.67 -15.41
C THR A 570 -6.03 21.98 -15.03
N ARG A 571 -5.52 22.67 -13.99
CA ARG A 571 -6.12 23.90 -13.46
C ARG A 571 -5.85 25.09 -14.36
N SER A 572 -6.94 25.71 -14.84
CA SER A 572 -6.95 26.98 -15.55
C SER A 572 -8.34 27.61 -15.40
N ASN A 573 -8.47 28.59 -14.51
CA ASN A 573 -9.74 29.24 -14.20
C ASN A 573 -9.58 30.69 -13.78
N SER A 574 -10.61 31.50 -14.04
CA SER A 574 -10.64 32.93 -13.72
C SER A 574 -10.81 33.23 -12.21
N GLU A 575 -11.20 32.23 -11.42
CA GLU A 575 -11.41 32.36 -9.97
C GLU A 575 -10.12 32.13 -9.18
N ASN A 576 -9.04 31.75 -9.83
CA ASN A 576 -7.74 31.46 -9.24
C ASN A 576 -7.77 30.33 -8.18
N ILE A 577 -8.66 29.36 -8.37
CA ILE A 577 -8.82 28.23 -7.45
C ILE A 577 -7.79 27.15 -7.79
N ILE A 578 -6.89 26.87 -6.85
CA ILE A 578 -5.82 25.89 -6.97
C ILE A 578 -6.31 24.43 -6.74
N GLY A 579 -7.30 24.23 -5.89
CA GLY A 579 -7.86 22.90 -5.59
C GLY A 579 -6.86 21.90 -5.02
N PHE A 580 -6.85 20.67 -5.52
CA PHE A 580 -5.95 19.60 -5.05
C PHE A 580 -4.45 19.87 -5.21
N LEU A 581 -4.07 20.84 -6.04
CA LEU A 581 -2.69 21.27 -6.20
C LEU A 581 -2.15 22.02 -4.96
N SER A 582 -3.01 22.38 -4.00
CA SER A 582 -2.59 22.98 -2.72
C SER A 582 -1.78 22.02 -1.85
N ASP A 583 -1.94 20.70 -2.00
CA ASP A 583 -1.05 19.72 -1.36
C ASP A 583 0.24 19.54 -2.17
N VAL A 584 1.23 20.36 -1.85
CA VAL A 584 2.53 20.38 -2.55
C VAL A 584 3.33 19.08 -2.42
N ARG A 585 3.04 18.23 -1.42
CA ARG A 585 3.64 16.89 -1.29
C ARG A 585 3.25 15.99 -2.46
N ARG A 586 2.04 16.15 -3.01
CA ARG A 586 1.62 15.47 -4.24
C ARG A 586 2.50 15.83 -5.42
N MET A 587 2.82 17.13 -5.57
CA MET A 587 3.74 17.59 -6.63
C MET A 587 5.15 17.06 -6.42
N ASN A 588 5.65 17.03 -5.18
CA ASN A 588 6.95 16.42 -4.88
C ASN A 588 6.98 14.95 -5.35
N VAL A 589 5.93 14.19 -5.07
CA VAL A 589 5.81 12.81 -5.55
C VAL A 589 5.80 12.76 -7.08
N ALA A 590 4.97 13.55 -7.75
CA ALA A 590 4.85 13.52 -9.21
C ALA A 590 6.18 13.85 -9.91
N MET A 591 6.83 14.95 -9.51
CA MET A 591 8.11 15.39 -10.07
C MET A 591 9.22 14.37 -9.87
N THR A 592 9.29 13.75 -8.69
CA THR A 592 10.35 12.80 -8.33
C THR A 592 10.15 11.39 -8.91
N ARG A 593 9.14 11.21 -9.79
CA ARG A 593 8.99 9.97 -10.60
C ARG A 593 9.88 9.97 -11.85
N ALA A 594 10.31 11.15 -12.31
CA ALA A 594 11.12 11.31 -13.51
C ALA A 594 12.59 10.97 -13.25
N ARG A 595 13.19 10.16 -14.13
CA ARG A 595 14.61 9.83 -14.09
C ARG A 595 15.44 10.81 -14.95
N LYS A 596 15.02 10.98 -16.21
CA LYS A 596 15.81 11.68 -17.24
C LYS A 596 15.14 12.95 -17.73
N LYS A 597 13.80 12.95 -17.82
CA LYS A 597 13.03 14.09 -18.32
C LYS A 597 11.74 14.29 -17.55
N LEU A 598 11.53 15.52 -17.12
CA LEU A 598 10.29 16.00 -16.50
C LEU A 598 9.71 17.12 -17.35
N VAL A 599 8.45 16.96 -17.78
CA VAL A 599 7.69 18.00 -18.48
C VAL A 599 6.45 18.30 -17.66
N VAL A 600 6.27 19.57 -17.28
CA VAL A 600 5.07 20.04 -16.55
C VAL A 600 4.32 20.99 -17.47
N VAL A 601 3.05 20.69 -17.74
CA VAL A 601 2.16 21.51 -18.58
C VAL A 601 1.09 22.12 -17.69
N GLY A 602 0.93 23.45 -17.75
CA GLY A 602 -0.10 24.11 -16.94
C GLY A 602 -0.12 25.63 -17.07
N ASP A 603 -1.21 26.24 -16.64
CA ASP A 603 -1.47 27.66 -16.67
C ASP A 603 -0.77 28.39 -15.51
N SER A 604 0.27 29.14 -15.84
CA SER A 604 1.05 29.90 -14.85
C SER A 604 0.21 30.97 -14.12
N ALA A 605 -0.81 31.53 -14.74
CA ALA A 605 -1.67 32.54 -14.13
C ALA A 605 -2.48 31.96 -12.96
N THR A 606 -3.05 30.76 -13.15
CA THR A 606 -3.76 30.04 -12.07
C THR A 606 -2.78 29.47 -11.04
N LEU A 607 -1.66 28.87 -11.48
CA LEU A 607 -0.72 28.20 -10.59
C LEU A 607 0.02 29.17 -9.65
N SER A 608 0.33 30.38 -10.09
CA SER A 608 1.07 31.38 -9.31
C SER A 608 0.33 31.92 -8.08
N GLN A 609 -0.92 31.49 -7.86
CA GLN A 609 -1.65 31.78 -6.62
C GLN A 609 -1.03 31.07 -5.39
N LEU A 610 -0.20 30.05 -5.60
CA LEU A 610 0.56 29.40 -4.56
C LEU A 610 2.06 29.60 -4.76
N ASN A 611 2.73 30.18 -3.78
CA ASN A 611 4.17 30.49 -3.82
C ASN A 611 5.04 29.31 -4.26
N PHE A 612 4.63 28.08 -3.94
CA PHE A 612 5.33 26.88 -4.38
C PHE A 612 5.47 26.80 -5.91
N TYR A 613 4.39 27.08 -6.65
CA TYR A 613 4.41 27.04 -8.11
C TYR A 613 5.11 28.26 -8.71
N THR A 614 4.98 29.44 -8.11
CA THR A 614 5.76 30.62 -8.47
C THR A 614 7.27 30.33 -8.39
N ASP A 615 7.69 29.68 -7.30
CA ASP A 615 9.07 29.26 -7.09
C ASP A 615 9.51 28.19 -8.10
N PHE A 616 8.61 27.27 -8.48
CA PHE A 616 8.90 26.25 -9.49
C PHE A 616 9.08 26.86 -10.89
N ILE A 617 8.18 27.79 -11.25
CA ILE A 617 8.27 28.53 -12.53
C ILE A 617 9.57 29.35 -12.58
N THR A 618 9.90 30.06 -11.50
CA THR A 618 11.17 30.81 -11.39
C THR A 618 12.38 29.87 -11.49
N TYR A 619 12.31 28.70 -10.88
CA TYR A 619 13.36 27.68 -11.00
C TYR A 619 13.51 27.19 -12.45
N ALA A 620 12.39 26.93 -13.14
CA ALA A 620 12.41 26.53 -14.55
C ALA A 620 13.03 27.62 -15.44
N GLN A 621 12.69 28.89 -15.22
CA GLN A 621 13.28 30.04 -15.92
C GLN A 621 14.79 30.11 -15.69
N ALA A 622 15.24 29.95 -14.43
CA ALA A 622 16.67 29.97 -14.09
C ALA A 622 17.47 28.80 -14.67
N LYS A 623 16.79 27.76 -15.15
CA LYS A 623 17.37 26.58 -15.81
C LYS A 623 17.18 26.57 -17.33
N ASP A 624 16.73 27.68 -17.94
CA ASP A 624 16.34 27.76 -19.34
C ASP A 624 15.33 26.68 -19.77
N ALA A 625 14.44 26.31 -18.84
CA ALA A 625 13.46 25.22 -18.96
C ALA A 625 12.01 25.71 -19.04
N TYR A 626 11.79 27.01 -19.12
CA TYR A 626 10.47 27.62 -19.31
C TYR A 626 10.22 27.85 -20.81
N GLN A 627 9.05 27.39 -21.27
CA GLN A 627 8.59 27.50 -22.66
C GLN A 627 7.13 27.95 -22.67
N SER A 628 6.73 28.70 -23.69
CA SER A 628 5.31 29.00 -23.90
C SER A 628 4.67 27.94 -24.80
N ALA A 629 3.44 27.55 -24.48
CA ALA A 629 2.69 26.61 -25.34
C ALA A 629 2.44 27.21 -26.74
N TRP A 630 2.44 28.53 -26.88
CA TRP A 630 2.36 29.22 -28.18
C TRP A 630 3.48 28.82 -29.14
N GLU A 631 4.67 28.44 -28.63
CA GLU A 631 5.80 28.01 -29.46
C GLU A 631 5.54 26.69 -30.21
N PHE A 632 4.49 25.96 -29.83
CA PHE A 632 4.12 24.62 -30.33
C PHE A 632 2.72 24.59 -30.98
N MET A 633 2.04 25.75 -31.13
CA MET A 633 0.67 25.82 -31.62
C MET A 633 0.53 26.11 -33.11
N ASP A 634 1.65 26.23 -33.85
CA ASP A 634 1.68 26.47 -35.31
C ASP A 634 1.18 25.25 -36.11
#